data_cdd63fae485f5b4c8e9c56081f6bdc41
#
_entry.id   cdd63fae485f5b4c8e9c56081f6bdc41
#
_cell.length_a   1.000
_cell.length_b   1.000
_cell.length_c   1.000
_cell.angle_alpha   90.00
_cell.angle_beta   90.00
_cell.angle_gamma   90.00
#
_symmetry.space_group_name_H-M   'P 1'
#
loop_
_entity.id
_entity.type
_entity.pdbx_description
1 polymer ?
#
loop_
_entity_poly.entity_id
_entity_poly.type
_entity_poly.pdbx_seq_one_letter_code
_entity_poly.pdbx_strand_id
1 'polypeptide(L)'
;MSITQSATSADELRRMANEHLWLHFTNMAAQKPPIIVRGDGCYLEDADGKRYLDALAGLFSVNIGYGFGEEIGQAALDQMRELPFYTNWTYAHPRAIELAAEVASLAPGDLNRVFFVSGGSEAVESAWKLARQYYQVRDGVHEAEGVDPGHRIPGQDGSRGSHKYKAIARNVAYHGTTFGALSINGVRELRTPFEPLVPEVRHVSNTNRYHRPPEETEEAFTAFLLDELERTIEEMDPATVCLIHMEPIQNAGGSFIAPAGYWQGVRALCDKYDILLSADEVITGFGRVGHWFASERYDIRPDIITCAKGLSSSYAAIGAVVATDRVMEPFLSASSMYTHGITFGGHPVMSAIALKNIEIMKRERIMEHVLANEAAFRSTLEQLLDLPIVGDVRGTGYFYALELVKNKETREGFTDEECETLLRGFLSPRLFERGLICRADDRGDPVVQISPPLIATQAEFDEMTGILGETLAEAWEQVK
;
A
#
# COMPACT_ATOMS: atom_id res chain seq x y z
N MET A 1 20.10 -23.53 18.86
CA MET A 1 19.10 -23.79 19.92
C MET A 1 17.74 -23.71 19.25
N SER A 2 17.03 -24.84 19.13
CA SER A 2 15.67 -24.88 18.66
C SER A 2 14.83 -23.97 19.53
N ILE A 3 14.14 -22.99 18.95
CA ILE A 3 13.03 -22.31 19.61
C ILE A 3 12.04 -23.43 19.91
N THR A 4 11.92 -23.78 21.19
CA THR A 4 10.94 -24.77 21.62
C THR A 4 9.58 -24.30 21.12
N GLN A 5 8.93 -25.11 20.25
CA GLN A 5 7.51 -24.96 19.96
C GLN A 5 6.82 -24.72 21.31
N SER A 6 5.99 -23.67 21.36
CA SER A 6 5.17 -23.39 22.54
C SER A 6 4.51 -24.71 22.95
N ALA A 7 4.72 -25.12 24.23
CA ALA A 7 4.06 -26.31 24.78
C ALA A 7 2.53 -26.12 24.89
N THR A 8 2.00 -24.98 24.48
CA THR A 8 0.61 -24.58 24.50
C THR A 8 -0.13 -25.23 23.35
N SER A 9 -1.19 -25.99 23.65
CA SER A 9 -2.01 -26.63 22.62
C SER A 9 -2.75 -25.64 21.73
N ALA A 10 -3.13 -26.04 20.50
CA ALA A 10 -3.92 -25.22 19.58
C ALA A 10 -5.22 -24.71 20.23
N ASP A 11 -5.90 -25.55 21.03
CA ASP A 11 -7.14 -25.17 21.72
C ASP A 11 -6.88 -24.14 22.81
N GLU A 12 -5.80 -24.29 23.56
CA GLU A 12 -5.40 -23.29 24.54
C GLU A 12 -5.02 -21.95 23.90
N LEU A 13 -4.29 -21.97 22.77
CA LEU A 13 -4.00 -20.76 21.99
C LEU A 13 -5.28 -20.07 21.49
N ARG A 14 -6.27 -20.84 20.99
CA ARG A 14 -7.57 -20.30 20.58
C ARG A 14 -8.32 -19.68 21.76
N ARG A 15 -8.32 -20.32 22.92
CA ARG A 15 -8.93 -19.78 24.13
C ARG A 15 -8.27 -18.44 24.50
N MET A 16 -6.94 -18.41 24.58
CA MET A 16 -6.19 -17.17 24.90
C MET A 16 -6.43 -16.07 23.85
N ALA A 17 -6.49 -16.41 22.56
CA ALA A 17 -6.79 -15.44 21.50
C ALA A 17 -8.18 -14.83 21.68
N ASN A 18 -9.18 -15.64 21.97
CA ASN A 18 -10.56 -15.17 22.20
C ASN A 18 -10.69 -14.31 23.47
N GLU A 19 -9.90 -14.59 24.50
CA GLU A 19 -9.95 -13.85 25.77
C GLU A 19 -9.13 -12.56 25.76
N HIS A 20 -8.02 -12.49 25.00
CA HIS A 20 -7.02 -11.43 25.17
C HIS A 20 -6.60 -10.72 23.89
N LEU A 21 -6.75 -11.34 22.71
CA LEU A 21 -6.28 -10.76 21.45
C LEU A 21 -7.40 -10.05 20.70
N TRP A 22 -7.24 -8.76 20.47
CA TRP A 22 -8.15 -8.00 19.62
C TRP A 22 -7.62 -7.97 18.18
N LEU A 23 -8.29 -8.69 17.29
CA LEU A 23 -7.93 -8.77 15.88
C LEU A 23 -8.33 -7.50 15.11
N HIS A 24 -7.51 -7.13 14.11
CA HIS A 24 -7.77 -5.97 13.26
C HIS A 24 -8.92 -6.24 12.27
N PHE A 25 -9.80 -5.26 12.06
CA PHE A 25 -10.93 -5.31 11.11
C PHE A 25 -11.81 -6.58 11.26
N THR A 26 -12.03 -7.02 12.48
CA THR A 26 -12.67 -8.30 12.75
C THR A 26 -13.84 -8.16 13.73
N ASN A 27 -14.97 -8.79 13.41
CA ASN A 27 -16.05 -8.97 14.37
C ASN A 27 -15.69 -10.07 15.35
N MET A 28 -15.27 -9.70 16.56
CA MET A 28 -14.78 -10.64 17.57
C MET A 28 -15.85 -11.63 18.09
N ALA A 29 -17.14 -11.30 17.95
CA ALA A 29 -18.22 -12.17 18.43
C ALA A 29 -18.39 -13.46 17.57
N ALA A 30 -17.96 -13.41 16.31
CA ALA A 30 -18.19 -14.48 15.35
C ALA A 30 -16.91 -15.33 15.06
N GLN A 31 -15.77 -15.05 15.70
CA GLN A 31 -14.48 -15.54 15.21
C GLN A 31 -13.92 -16.74 15.99
N LYS A 32 -13.54 -17.76 15.22
CA LYS A 32 -12.54 -18.76 15.61
C LYS A 32 -11.34 -18.59 14.67
N PRO A 33 -10.41 -17.66 14.97
CA PRO A 33 -9.32 -17.38 14.04
C PRO A 33 -8.43 -18.62 13.88
N PRO A 34 -7.99 -18.93 12.65
CA PRO A 34 -6.93 -19.90 12.44
C PRO A 34 -5.65 -19.41 13.13
N ILE A 35 -4.93 -20.31 13.76
CA ILE A 35 -3.67 -20.00 14.44
C ILE A 35 -2.54 -20.39 13.48
N ILE A 36 -1.98 -19.45 12.76
CA ILE A 36 -0.84 -19.67 11.87
C ILE A 36 0.42 -19.82 12.70
N VAL A 37 1.15 -20.90 12.51
CA VAL A 37 2.32 -21.26 13.34
C VAL A 37 3.62 -21.34 12.55
N ARG A 38 3.55 -21.48 11.22
CA ARG A 38 4.73 -21.66 10.38
C ARG A 38 4.50 -21.10 8.97
N GLY A 39 5.58 -20.66 8.34
CA GLY A 39 5.63 -20.30 6.91
C GLY A 39 6.88 -20.85 6.26
N ASP A 40 6.77 -21.27 4.98
CA ASP A 40 7.89 -21.71 4.15
C ASP A 40 7.57 -21.47 2.67
N GLY A 41 8.50 -20.86 1.94
CA GLY A 41 8.28 -20.47 0.55
C GLY A 41 7.04 -19.58 0.39
N CYS A 42 6.05 -20.03 -0.38
CA CYS A 42 4.76 -19.37 -0.58
C CYS A 42 3.65 -19.92 0.34
N TYR A 43 3.95 -20.74 1.33
CA TYR A 43 2.95 -21.49 2.09
C TYR A 43 3.00 -21.17 3.57
N LEU A 44 1.82 -21.25 4.18
CA LEU A 44 1.60 -21.15 5.62
C LEU A 44 1.03 -22.46 6.18
N GLU A 45 1.26 -22.72 7.45
CA GLU A 45 0.71 -23.86 8.18
C GLU A 45 0.05 -23.38 9.47
N ASP A 46 -1.13 -23.89 9.76
CA ASP A 46 -1.83 -23.60 11.02
C ASP A 46 -1.51 -24.61 12.14
N ALA A 47 -2.01 -24.32 13.33
CA ALA A 47 -1.79 -25.17 14.51
C ALA A 47 -2.47 -26.55 14.43
N ASP A 48 -3.34 -26.80 13.46
CA ASP A 48 -3.96 -28.10 13.17
C ASP A 48 -3.18 -28.88 12.10
N GLY A 49 -2.09 -28.29 11.58
CA GLY A 49 -1.23 -28.90 10.55
C GLY A 49 -1.77 -28.73 9.13
N LYS A 50 -2.77 -27.88 8.93
CA LYS A 50 -3.28 -27.58 7.60
C LYS A 50 -2.39 -26.56 6.90
N ARG A 51 -2.06 -26.86 5.64
CA ARG A 51 -1.25 -26.03 4.77
C ARG A 51 -2.12 -25.13 3.88
N TYR A 52 -1.65 -23.92 3.65
CA TYR A 52 -2.31 -22.91 2.82
C TYR A 52 -1.31 -22.30 1.86
N LEU A 53 -1.69 -22.17 0.59
CA LEU A 53 -0.98 -21.31 -0.37
C LEU A 53 -1.35 -19.84 -0.08
N ASP A 54 -0.36 -19.01 0.18
CA ASP A 54 -0.56 -17.60 0.46
C ASP A 54 -0.56 -16.78 -0.85
N ALA A 55 -1.73 -16.62 -1.44
CA ALA A 55 -1.94 -15.80 -2.63
C ALA A 55 -2.13 -14.30 -2.31
N LEU A 56 -1.80 -13.85 -1.09
CA LEU A 56 -1.89 -12.46 -0.66
C LEU A 56 -0.56 -11.91 -0.11
N ALA A 57 0.49 -12.75 -0.02
CA ALA A 57 1.78 -12.42 0.60
C ALA A 57 1.59 -11.78 1.98
N GLY A 58 0.89 -12.48 2.88
CA GLY A 58 0.43 -11.96 4.16
C GLY A 58 -0.61 -10.86 3.96
N LEU A 59 -0.17 -9.63 3.77
CA LEU A 59 -1.02 -8.49 3.42
C LEU A 59 -0.30 -7.61 2.38
N PHE A 60 -0.06 -8.18 1.18
CA PHE A 60 0.71 -7.55 0.08
C PHE A 60 2.14 -7.19 0.49
N SER A 61 2.81 -7.98 1.32
CA SER A 61 3.99 -7.52 2.03
C SER A 61 5.13 -8.54 2.16
N VAL A 62 4.86 -9.84 2.14
CA VAL A 62 5.87 -10.90 2.25
C VAL A 62 6.47 -11.19 0.86
N ASN A 63 7.27 -10.24 0.34
CA ASN A 63 7.72 -10.26 -1.05
C ASN A 63 8.66 -11.43 -1.34
N ILE A 64 9.64 -11.72 -0.47
CA ILE A 64 10.58 -12.85 -0.66
C ILE A 64 10.07 -14.17 -0.10
N GLY A 65 8.79 -14.27 0.32
CA GLY A 65 8.24 -15.46 0.95
C GLY A 65 8.74 -15.67 2.38
N TYR A 66 8.53 -16.88 2.90
CA TYR A 66 8.74 -17.21 4.32
C TYR A 66 10.05 -17.97 4.59
N GLY A 67 10.87 -18.26 3.58
CA GLY A 67 12.02 -19.16 3.69
C GLY A 67 13.31 -18.53 4.26
N PHE A 68 13.41 -17.21 4.40
CA PHE A 68 14.66 -16.52 4.75
C PHE A 68 14.80 -16.15 6.24
N GLY A 69 13.97 -16.76 7.10
CA GLY A 69 13.92 -16.44 8.53
C GLY A 69 15.25 -16.64 9.28
N GLU A 70 16.05 -17.66 8.93
CA GLU A 70 17.34 -17.91 9.57
C GLU A 70 18.37 -16.83 9.20
N GLU A 71 18.50 -16.52 7.91
CA GLU A 71 19.47 -15.53 7.41
C GLU A 71 19.16 -14.12 7.91
N ILE A 72 17.89 -13.71 7.84
CA ILE A 72 17.43 -12.42 8.34
C ILE A 72 17.50 -12.37 9.87
N GLY A 73 17.15 -13.46 10.54
CA GLY A 73 17.26 -13.59 12.00
C GLY A 73 18.71 -13.45 12.49
N GLN A 74 19.68 -13.94 11.73
CA GLN A 74 21.10 -13.76 12.06
C GLN A 74 21.50 -12.28 11.97
N ALA A 75 21.09 -11.57 10.91
CA ALA A 75 21.37 -10.14 10.78
C ALA A 75 20.76 -9.33 11.93
N ALA A 76 19.55 -9.68 12.35
CA ALA A 76 18.89 -9.06 13.50
C ALA A 76 19.66 -9.33 14.80
N LEU A 77 20.06 -10.57 15.05
CA LEU A 77 20.81 -10.97 16.25
C LEU A 77 22.15 -10.24 16.35
N ASP A 78 22.88 -10.16 15.23
CA ASP A 78 24.19 -9.49 15.19
C ASP A 78 24.02 -8.00 15.46
N GLN A 79 23.01 -7.36 14.89
CA GLN A 79 22.73 -5.95 15.16
C GLN A 79 22.28 -5.73 16.63
N MET A 80 21.47 -6.62 17.21
CA MET A 80 21.10 -6.52 18.64
C MET A 80 22.30 -6.62 19.57
N ARG A 81 23.31 -7.41 19.21
CA ARG A 81 24.56 -7.52 19.99
C ARG A 81 25.41 -6.27 19.91
N GLU A 82 25.42 -5.61 18.75
CA GLU A 82 26.22 -4.39 18.53
C GLU A 82 25.54 -3.15 19.11
N LEU A 83 24.30 -2.88 18.66
CA LEU A 83 23.49 -1.74 19.10
C LEU A 83 22.01 -2.10 18.98
N PRO A 84 21.33 -2.47 20.09
CA PRO A 84 19.93 -2.87 20.06
C PRO A 84 18.99 -1.72 19.72
N PHE A 85 19.29 -0.51 20.21
CA PHE A 85 18.52 0.69 19.90
C PHE A 85 19.32 1.96 20.14
N TYR A 86 19.20 2.91 19.22
CA TYR A 86 19.40 4.33 19.45
C TYR A 86 18.55 5.15 18.47
N THR A 87 18.20 6.36 18.84
CA THR A 87 17.27 7.22 18.10
C THR A 87 17.98 8.00 16.99
N ASN A 88 17.24 8.33 15.92
CA ASN A 88 17.69 9.27 14.87
C ASN A 88 17.27 10.74 15.13
N TRP A 89 16.94 11.10 16.37
CA TRP A 89 16.47 12.46 16.74
C TRP A 89 17.61 13.49 16.85
N THR A 90 18.69 13.44 16.52
CA THR A 90 19.89 14.32 16.46
C THR A 90 21.15 13.48 16.34
N TYR A 91 20.99 12.19 16.32
CA TYR A 91 22.05 11.22 16.19
C TYR A 91 21.81 10.38 14.94
N ALA A 92 22.79 9.64 14.55
CA ALA A 92 22.67 8.66 13.47
C ALA A 92 23.45 7.40 13.84
N HIS A 93 23.13 6.30 13.23
CA HIS A 93 23.84 5.05 13.37
C HIS A 93 24.05 4.39 11.99
N PRO A 94 25.08 3.52 11.86
CA PRO A 94 25.48 2.99 10.55
C PRO A 94 24.32 2.38 9.74
N ARG A 95 23.48 1.55 10.37
CA ARG A 95 22.42 0.82 9.66
C ARG A 95 21.34 1.73 9.07
N ALA A 96 20.95 2.81 9.76
CA ALA A 96 20.01 3.77 9.18
C ALA A 96 20.65 4.55 8.02
N ILE A 97 21.93 4.92 8.16
CA ILE A 97 22.68 5.64 7.11
C ILE A 97 22.81 4.74 5.85
N GLU A 98 23.25 3.50 6.04
CA GLU A 98 23.42 2.51 4.97
C GLU A 98 22.08 2.21 4.26
N LEU A 99 21.00 2.00 5.04
CA LEU A 99 19.69 1.77 4.49
C LEU A 99 19.14 2.99 3.73
N ALA A 100 19.36 4.21 4.25
CA ALA A 100 18.95 5.42 3.54
C ALA A 100 19.66 5.57 2.20
N ALA A 101 20.98 5.34 2.16
CA ALA A 101 21.76 5.37 0.95
C ALA A 101 21.32 4.27 -0.05
N GLU A 102 21.03 3.06 0.46
CA GLU A 102 20.56 1.94 -0.35
C GLU A 102 19.20 2.24 -0.98
N VAL A 103 18.21 2.68 -0.18
CA VAL A 103 16.86 3.04 -0.67
C VAL A 103 16.93 4.19 -1.68
N ALA A 104 17.73 5.22 -1.42
CA ALA A 104 17.94 6.32 -2.35
C ALA A 104 18.55 5.84 -3.69
N SER A 105 19.48 4.89 -3.65
CA SER A 105 20.10 4.33 -4.86
C SER A 105 19.13 3.53 -5.73
N LEU A 106 18.04 3.03 -5.15
CA LEU A 106 17.02 2.22 -5.82
C LEU A 106 15.82 3.08 -6.27
N ALA A 107 15.65 4.27 -5.69
CA ALA A 107 14.54 5.16 -6.00
C ALA A 107 14.71 5.83 -7.37
N PRO A 108 13.62 6.04 -8.14
CA PRO A 108 13.72 6.65 -9.46
C PRO A 108 13.98 8.17 -9.39
N GLY A 109 14.60 8.69 -10.47
CA GLY A 109 14.81 10.12 -10.64
C GLY A 109 15.82 10.71 -9.64
N ASP A 110 15.42 11.81 -8.98
CA ASP A 110 16.22 12.56 -8.01
C ASP A 110 15.74 12.38 -6.56
N LEU A 111 14.96 11.35 -6.29
CA LEU A 111 14.55 10.95 -4.94
C LEU A 111 15.77 10.47 -4.14
N ASN A 112 16.13 11.21 -3.09
CA ASN A 112 17.42 11.06 -2.41
C ASN A 112 17.37 11.10 -0.88
N ARG A 113 16.37 11.76 -0.29
CA ARG A 113 16.29 11.98 1.16
C ARG A 113 15.29 11.04 1.81
N VAL A 114 15.76 10.20 2.72
CA VAL A 114 14.96 9.15 3.35
C VAL A 114 14.67 9.49 4.81
N PHE A 115 13.39 9.56 5.14
CA PHE A 115 12.88 9.70 6.50
C PHE A 115 12.18 8.40 6.93
N PHE A 116 12.74 7.70 7.90
CA PHE A 116 12.22 6.41 8.36
C PHE A 116 11.06 6.55 9.34
N VAL A 117 10.12 5.62 9.24
CA VAL A 117 8.94 5.44 10.10
C VAL A 117 8.75 3.96 10.41
N SER A 118 7.69 3.59 11.15
CA SER A 118 7.45 2.18 11.51
C SER A 118 6.51 1.44 10.56
N GLY A 119 5.85 2.14 9.63
CA GLY A 119 4.91 1.51 8.70
C GLY A 119 4.29 2.49 7.70
N GLY A 120 3.46 1.97 6.78
CA GLY A 120 2.91 2.74 5.66
C GLY A 120 2.01 3.91 6.07
N SER A 121 1.15 3.71 7.09
CA SER A 121 0.26 4.77 7.57
C SER A 121 1.04 5.97 8.13
N GLU A 122 2.11 5.71 8.87
CA GLU A 122 3.02 6.76 9.36
C GLU A 122 3.82 7.42 8.22
N ALA A 123 4.15 6.65 7.16
CA ALA A 123 4.80 7.23 5.98
C ALA A 123 3.87 8.24 5.28
N VAL A 124 2.59 7.91 5.11
CA VAL A 124 1.59 8.81 4.53
C VAL A 124 1.37 10.06 5.40
N GLU A 125 1.22 9.90 6.73
CA GLU A 125 1.17 11.01 7.68
C GLU A 125 2.37 11.95 7.53
N SER A 126 3.57 11.35 7.49
CA SER A 126 4.81 12.09 7.36
C SER A 126 4.91 12.83 6.02
N ALA A 127 4.53 12.19 4.91
CA ALA A 127 4.53 12.81 3.58
C ALA A 127 3.60 14.03 3.51
N TRP A 128 2.38 13.94 4.05
CA TRP A 128 1.46 15.08 4.05
C TRP A 128 1.93 16.20 4.97
N LYS A 129 2.46 15.89 6.15
CA LYS A 129 3.08 16.88 7.05
C LYS A 129 4.28 17.55 6.40
N LEU A 130 5.13 16.76 5.71
CA LEU A 130 6.27 17.29 4.96
C LEU A 130 5.81 18.28 3.87
N ALA A 131 4.81 17.91 3.07
CA ALA A 131 4.26 18.77 2.02
C ALA A 131 3.73 20.11 2.59
N ARG A 132 2.96 20.05 3.70
CA ARG A 132 2.48 21.26 4.38
C ARG A 132 3.62 22.15 4.86
N GLN A 133 4.59 21.58 5.54
CA GLN A 133 5.70 22.36 6.10
C GLN A 133 6.69 22.83 5.04
N TYR A 134 6.86 22.07 3.95
CA TYR A 134 7.66 22.47 2.80
C TYR A 134 7.26 23.86 2.29
N TYR A 135 5.99 24.06 1.99
CA TYR A 135 5.50 25.36 1.50
C TYR A 135 5.63 26.46 2.55
N GLN A 136 5.40 26.16 3.83
CA GLN A 136 5.57 27.12 4.91
C GLN A 136 7.02 27.60 4.99
N VAL A 137 7.98 26.68 4.94
CA VAL A 137 9.42 27.01 5.03
C VAL A 137 9.90 27.70 3.75
N ARG A 138 9.52 27.19 2.58
CA ARG A 138 9.91 27.75 1.28
C ARG A 138 9.42 29.18 1.08
N ASP A 139 8.16 29.42 1.41
CA ASP A 139 7.49 30.70 1.15
C ASP A 139 7.70 31.71 2.30
N GLY A 140 8.46 31.33 3.33
CA GLY A 140 8.87 32.21 4.41
C GLY A 140 7.75 32.62 5.34
N VAL A 141 7.02 31.64 5.90
CA VAL A 141 6.10 31.88 7.03
C VAL A 141 6.93 32.30 8.24
N HIS A 142 7.21 33.57 8.37
CA HIS A 142 7.74 34.13 9.62
C HIS A 142 6.59 34.22 10.62
N GLU A 143 6.81 33.69 11.81
CA GLU A 143 5.90 33.88 12.95
C GLU A 143 5.61 35.38 13.10
N ALA A 144 4.35 35.78 12.91
CA ALA A 144 3.93 37.10 13.32
C ALA A 144 4.06 37.17 14.84
N GLU A 145 4.92 38.07 15.34
CA GLU A 145 5.11 38.27 16.77
C GLU A 145 3.76 38.50 17.45
N GLY A 146 3.43 37.70 18.45
CA GLY A 146 2.32 37.90 19.36
C GLY A 146 1.03 37.12 19.14
N VAL A 147 0.98 36.12 18.27
CA VAL A 147 -0.21 35.26 18.06
C VAL A 147 0.01 33.85 18.64
N ASP A 148 -0.97 33.37 19.42
CA ASP A 148 -0.97 32.04 20.04
C ASP A 148 -0.80 30.93 18.98
N PRO A 149 0.23 30.07 19.05
CA PRO A 149 0.48 28.99 18.10
C PRO A 149 -0.67 27.96 17.98
N GLY A 150 -1.54 27.87 18.99
CA GLY A 150 -2.60 26.85 19.07
C GLY A 150 -3.86 27.13 18.25
N HIS A 151 -4.03 28.34 17.67
CA HIS A 151 -5.29 28.77 17.01
C HIS A 151 -5.12 29.28 15.58
N ARG A 152 -4.04 28.93 14.89
CA ARG A 152 -3.78 29.44 13.54
C ARG A 152 -4.34 28.52 12.46
N ILE A 153 -5.39 28.98 11.78
CA ILE A 153 -5.70 28.50 10.42
C ILE A 153 -4.97 29.46 9.47
N PRO A 154 -4.04 28.98 8.64
CA PRO A 154 -3.34 29.83 7.66
C PRO A 154 -4.33 30.66 6.83
N GLY A 155 -4.11 31.97 6.74
CA GLY A 155 -4.92 32.88 5.92
C GLY A 155 -6.11 33.55 6.61
N GLN A 156 -6.53 33.14 7.81
CA GLN A 156 -7.63 33.81 8.53
C GLN A 156 -7.16 34.99 9.41
N ASP A 157 -5.86 35.06 9.70
CA ASP A 157 -5.29 36.04 10.64
C ASP A 157 -4.41 37.11 9.97
N GLY A 158 -4.37 37.17 8.63
CA GLY A 158 -3.52 38.09 7.88
C GLY A 158 -2.04 37.73 7.89
N SER A 159 -1.68 36.51 8.35
CA SER A 159 -0.30 36.02 8.30
C SER A 159 0.20 35.89 6.85
N ARG A 160 1.41 36.38 6.59
CA ARG A 160 2.09 36.15 5.30
C ARG A 160 2.76 34.77 5.39
N GLY A 161 2.26 33.80 4.63
CA GLY A 161 2.81 32.45 4.55
C GLY A 161 2.05 31.60 3.57
N SER A 162 2.59 30.45 3.22
CA SER A 162 1.90 29.56 2.31
C SER A 162 0.61 29.05 2.93
N HIS A 163 -0.48 29.19 2.17
CA HIS A 163 -1.80 28.63 2.52
C HIS A 163 -1.97 27.19 2.01
N LYS A 164 -0.89 26.56 1.51
CA LYS A 164 -0.94 25.23 0.95
C LYS A 164 -0.96 24.16 2.05
N TYR A 165 -2.12 23.54 2.27
CA TYR A 165 -2.33 22.52 3.30
C TYR A 165 -3.32 21.40 2.90
N LYS A 166 -4.06 21.61 1.80
CA LYS A 166 -5.08 20.70 1.31
C LYS A 166 -4.45 19.54 0.53
N ALA A 167 -5.15 18.40 0.50
CA ALA A 167 -4.71 17.24 -0.25
C ALA A 167 -5.80 16.72 -1.20
N ILE A 168 -5.37 16.07 -2.29
CA ILE A 168 -6.23 15.37 -3.24
C ILE A 168 -5.77 13.91 -3.32
N ALA A 169 -6.73 12.98 -3.30
CA ALA A 169 -6.52 11.56 -3.51
C ALA A 169 -7.61 10.99 -4.43
N ARG A 170 -7.60 9.69 -4.69
CA ARG A 170 -8.62 9.03 -5.50
C ARG A 170 -9.72 8.41 -4.64
N ASN A 171 -10.93 8.34 -5.18
CA ASN A 171 -12.02 7.55 -4.62
C ASN A 171 -11.60 6.09 -4.49
N VAL A 172 -12.03 5.45 -3.39
CA VAL A 172 -11.73 4.06 -3.03
C VAL A 172 -10.26 3.80 -2.66
N ALA A 173 -9.34 4.79 -2.77
CA ALA A 173 -7.94 4.63 -2.40
C ALA A 173 -7.75 4.27 -0.92
N TYR A 174 -6.70 3.49 -0.60
CA TYR A 174 -6.35 3.12 0.77
C TYR A 174 -4.91 3.54 1.11
N HIS A 175 -4.76 4.40 2.11
CA HIS A 175 -3.47 4.99 2.51
C HIS A 175 -3.09 4.75 3.98
N GLY A 176 -3.87 3.95 4.71
CA GLY A 176 -3.65 3.68 6.13
C GLY A 176 -4.78 4.16 7.02
N THR A 177 -4.65 3.99 8.34
CA THR A 177 -5.73 4.22 9.31
C THR A 177 -5.35 5.12 10.49
N THR A 178 -4.21 5.78 10.48
CA THR A 178 -3.94 6.92 11.35
C THR A 178 -4.79 8.12 10.87
N PHE A 179 -5.10 9.09 11.72
CA PHE A 179 -6.08 10.13 11.41
C PHE A 179 -5.80 10.90 10.11
N GLY A 180 -4.56 11.29 9.84
CA GLY A 180 -4.21 11.98 8.60
C GLY A 180 -4.25 11.04 7.39
N ALA A 181 -3.68 9.84 7.49
CA ALA A 181 -3.75 8.84 6.43
C ALA A 181 -5.19 8.41 6.13
N LEU A 182 -6.01 8.24 7.18
CA LEU A 182 -7.45 7.93 7.07
C LEU A 182 -8.21 9.08 6.39
N SER A 183 -7.83 10.32 6.65
CA SER A 183 -8.45 11.49 5.99
C SER A 183 -8.22 11.50 4.49
N ILE A 184 -7.07 11.00 4.03
CA ILE A 184 -6.72 10.88 2.61
C ILE A 184 -7.37 9.65 1.96
N ASN A 185 -7.75 8.62 2.74
CA ASN A 185 -8.43 7.43 2.19
C ASN A 185 -9.69 7.80 1.41
N GLY A 186 -9.86 7.16 0.25
CA GLY A 186 -11.09 7.24 -0.55
C GLY A 186 -12.18 6.26 -0.13
N VAL A 187 -11.88 5.25 0.70
CA VAL A 187 -12.85 4.26 1.21
C VAL A 187 -13.71 4.90 2.29
N ARG A 188 -14.95 5.23 1.94
CA ARG A 188 -15.87 5.99 2.80
C ARG A 188 -16.22 5.26 4.09
N GLU A 189 -16.43 3.96 4.01
CA GLU A 189 -16.85 3.09 5.12
C GLU A 189 -15.81 3.06 6.25
N LEU A 190 -14.52 3.18 5.90
CA LEU A 190 -13.43 3.25 6.87
C LEU A 190 -13.37 4.62 7.56
N ARG A 191 -13.80 5.69 6.90
CA ARG A 191 -13.73 7.07 7.40
C ARG A 191 -14.89 7.42 8.30
N THR A 192 -16.11 7.06 7.90
CA THR A 192 -17.37 7.46 8.54
C THR A 192 -17.38 7.27 10.08
N PRO A 193 -16.87 6.16 10.65
CA PRO A 193 -16.85 5.98 12.10
C PRO A 193 -15.97 6.97 12.87
N PHE A 194 -15.07 7.68 12.19
CA PHE A 194 -14.04 8.54 12.80
C PHE A 194 -14.21 10.03 12.43
N GLU A 195 -15.29 10.39 11.74
CA GLU A 195 -15.57 11.79 11.40
C GLU A 195 -15.86 12.64 12.68
N PRO A 196 -15.39 13.91 12.77
CA PRO A 196 -14.66 14.64 11.74
C PRO A 196 -13.17 14.27 11.68
N LEU A 197 -12.67 14.05 10.47
CA LEU A 197 -11.26 13.79 10.19
C LEU A 197 -10.50 15.11 9.95
N VAL A 198 -9.23 15.04 9.53
CA VAL A 198 -8.46 16.22 9.11
C VAL A 198 -9.16 16.84 7.89
N PRO A 199 -9.58 18.11 7.97
CA PRO A 199 -10.39 18.73 6.93
C PRO A 199 -9.60 19.01 5.66
N GLU A 200 -10.33 19.36 4.58
CA GLU A 200 -9.81 19.84 3.31
C GLU A 200 -9.05 18.78 2.50
N VAL A 201 -9.58 17.56 2.51
CA VAL A 201 -9.21 16.52 1.55
C VAL A 201 -10.34 16.36 0.51
N ARG A 202 -9.99 16.30 -0.76
CA ARG A 202 -10.91 15.98 -1.85
C ARG A 202 -10.51 14.69 -2.53
N HIS A 203 -11.51 14.00 -3.07
CA HIS A 203 -11.31 12.76 -3.79
C HIS A 203 -11.83 12.91 -5.22
N VAL A 204 -11.01 12.49 -6.18
CA VAL A 204 -11.35 12.44 -7.62
C VAL A 204 -11.62 10.99 -8.03
N SER A 205 -12.16 10.79 -9.23
CA SER A 205 -12.42 9.46 -9.77
C SER A 205 -11.15 8.58 -9.77
N ASN A 206 -11.35 7.30 -9.50
CA ASN A 206 -10.29 6.29 -9.66
C ASN A 206 -10.12 5.92 -11.14
N THR A 207 -9.14 5.08 -11.43
CA THR A 207 -8.79 4.66 -12.79
C THR A 207 -9.46 3.35 -13.22
N ASN A 208 -10.62 2.98 -12.61
CA ASN A 208 -11.39 1.81 -13.03
C ASN A 208 -12.09 2.08 -14.37
N ARG A 209 -11.61 1.42 -15.42
CA ARG A 209 -12.21 1.53 -16.76
C ARG A 209 -13.32 0.52 -17.02
N TYR A 210 -13.41 -0.55 -16.25
CA TYR A 210 -14.33 -1.66 -16.54
C TYR A 210 -15.80 -1.23 -16.58
N HIS A 211 -16.23 -0.31 -15.71
CA HIS A 211 -17.61 0.22 -15.69
C HIS A 211 -17.84 1.44 -16.58
N ARG A 212 -16.86 1.85 -17.38
CA ARG A 212 -17.02 2.93 -18.36
C ARG A 212 -17.68 2.41 -19.63
N PRO A 213 -18.31 3.30 -20.45
CA PRO A 213 -18.88 2.89 -21.72
C PRO A 213 -17.89 2.11 -22.58
N PRO A 214 -18.27 0.96 -23.18
CA PRO A 214 -17.34 0.14 -23.96
C PRO A 214 -16.72 0.86 -25.17
N GLU A 215 -17.46 1.83 -25.74
CA GLU A 215 -17.04 2.67 -26.86
C GLU A 215 -16.09 3.81 -26.47
N GLU A 216 -15.94 4.11 -25.18
CA GLU A 216 -15.02 5.16 -24.73
C GLU A 216 -13.57 4.74 -24.96
N THR A 217 -12.82 5.58 -25.68
CA THR A 217 -11.39 5.30 -25.91
C THR A 217 -10.58 5.54 -24.63
N GLU A 218 -9.38 4.95 -24.57
CA GLU A 218 -8.48 5.15 -23.42
C GLU A 218 -8.06 6.62 -23.31
N GLU A 219 -7.84 7.30 -24.42
CA GLU A 219 -7.51 8.72 -24.46
C GLU A 219 -8.66 9.60 -23.95
N ALA A 220 -9.92 9.27 -24.30
CA ALA A 220 -11.09 9.99 -23.78
C ALA A 220 -11.24 9.79 -22.27
N PHE A 221 -10.99 8.59 -21.77
CA PHE A 221 -11.01 8.31 -20.35
C PHE A 221 -9.86 9.06 -19.60
N THR A 222 -8.66 9.06 -20.18
CA THR A 222 -7.54 9.84 -19.64
C THR A 222 -7.87 11.33 -19.55
N ALA A 223 -8.43 11.89 -20.64
CA ALA A 223 -8.84 13.30 -20.66
C ALA A 223 -9.91 13.60 -19.59
N PHE A 224 -10.93 12.74 -19.46
CA PHE A 224 -11.95 12.87 -18.42
C PHE A 224 -11.33 12.95 -17.01
N LEU A 225 -10.41 12.02 -16.68
CA LEU A 225 -9.77 11.98 -15.36
C LEU A 225 -8.91 13.22 -15.08
N LEU A 226 -8.19 13.71 -16.08
CA LEU A 226 -7.33 14.89 -15.94
C LEU A 226 -8.16 16.18 -15.86
N ASP A 227 -9.24 16.31 -16.63
CA ASP A 227 -10.16 17.43 -16.56
C ASP A 227 -10.87 17.51 -15.20
N GLU A 228 -11.26 16.36 -14.63
CA GLU A 228 -11.83 16.28 -13.29
C GLU A 228 -10.81 16.73 -12.23
N LEU A 229 -9.57 16.22 -12.31
CA LEU A 229 -8.51 16.59 -11.39
C LEU A 229 -8.23 18.08 -11.46
N GLU A 230 -8.11 18.66 -12.66
CA GLU A 230 -7.86 20.09 -12.84
C GLU A 230 -8.98 20.94 -12.26
N ARG A 231 -10.24 20.63 -12.57
CA ARG A 231 -11.40 21.31 -11.98
C ARG A 231 -11.40 21.23 -10.45
N THR A 232 -11.07 20.06 -9.91
CA THR A 232 -10.98 19.87 -8.45
C THR A 232 -9.91 20.77 -7.83
N ILE A 233 -8.74 20.89 -8.46
CA ILE A 233 -7.68 21.81 -8.03
C ILE A 233 -8.19 23.26 -8.05
N GLU A 234 -8.86 23.68 -9.12
CA GLU A 234 -9.40 25.03 -9.28
C GLU A 234 -10.49 25.35 -8.26
N GLU A 235 -11.41 24.42 -8.00
CA GLU A 235 -12.49 24.54 -6.99
C GLU A 235 -11.95 24.62 -5.55
N MET A 236 -10.81 23.96 -5.28
CA MET A 236 -10.16 24.01 -3.96
C MET A 236 -9.34 25.28 -3.72
N ASP A 237 -9.18 26.16 -4.67
CA ASP A 237 -8.18 27.22 -4.74
C ASP A 237 -6.74 26.66 -4.84
N PRO A 238 -6.12 26.69 -6.02
CA PRO A 238 -4.78 26.13 -6.28
C PRO A 238 -3.70 26.62 -5.30
N ALA A 239 -3.85 27.85 -4.79
CA ALA A 239 -2.94 28.42 -3.81
C ALA A 239 -3.00 27.72 -2.45
N THR A 240 -3.96 26.84 -2.24
CA THR A 240 -4.16 26.12 -0.96
C THR A 240 -3.88 24.62 -1.03
N VAL A 241 -3.71 24.03 -2.22
CA VAL A 241 -3.44 22.60 -2.41
C VAL A 241 -1.94 22.33 -2.31
N CYS A 242 -1.52 21.49 -1.35
CA CYS A 242 -0.10 21.16 -1.16
C CYS A 242 0.28 19.79 -1.75
N LEU A 243 -0.66 18.86 -1.87
CA LEU A 243 -0.33 17.47 -2.16
C LEU A 243 -1.39 16.82 -3.03
N ILE A 244 -0.95 16.12 -4.07
CA ILE A 244 -1.70 15.04 -4.71
C ILE A 244 -1.03 13.74 -4.29
N HIS A 245 -1.79 12.84 -3.63
CA HIS A 245 -1.27 11.56 -3.10
C HIS A 245 -2.03 10.39 -3.71
N MET A 246 -1.33 9.55 -4.48
CA MET A 246 -1.94 8.46 -5.26
C MET A 246 -1.05 7.22 -5.32
N GLU A 247 -1.67 6.04 -5.30
CA GLU A 247 -0.98 4.76 -5.57
C GLU A 247 -0.66 4.63 -7.07
N PRO A 248 0.51 4.16 -7.48
CA PRO A 248 0.79 3.84 -8.89
C PRO A 248 -0.20 2.85 -9.49
N ILE A 249 -0.57 1.83 -8.71
CA ILE A 249 -1.68 0.90 -8.97
C ILE A 249 -2.54 0.93 -7.72
N GLN A 250 -3.80 1.32 -7.87
CA GLN A 250 -4.70 1.43 -6.74
C GLN A 250 -5.15 0.05 -6.27
N ASN A 251 -4.88 -0.28 -5.00
CA ASN A 251 -5.19 -1.58 -4.41
C ASN A 251 -6.68 -1.76 -4.15
N ALA A 252 -7.27 -0.89 -3.32
CA ALA A 252 -8.68 -1.00 -2.96
C ALA A 252 -9.56 -0.78 -4.20
N GLY A 253 -10.60 -1.59 -4.34
CA GLY A 253 -11.41 -1.69 -5.55
C GLY A 253 -10.84 -2.64 -6.61
N GLY A 254 -9.59 -3.14 -6.44
CA GLY A 254 -9.04 -4.23 -7.25
C GLY A 254 -8.01 -3.84 -8.30
N SER A 255 -6.80 -3.49 -7.88
CA SER A 255 -5.59 -3.36 -8.71
C SER A 255 -5.75 -2.48 -9.96
N PHE A 256 -6.34 -1.28 -9.79
CA PHE A 256 -6.58 -0.36 -10.91
C PHE A 256 -5.28 0.21 -11.46
N ILE A 257 -5.02 -0.05 -12.73
CA ILE A 257 -3.91 0.54 -13.49
C ILE A 257 -4.40 1.83 -14.15
N ALA A 258 -3.59 2.87 -14.09
CA ALA A 258 -3.90 4.12 -14.77
C ALA A 258 -3.80 3.98 -16.30
N PRO A 259 -4.67 4.64 -17.07
CA PRO A 259 -4.62 4.64 -18.53
C PRO A 259 -3.37 5.39 -19.03
N ALA A 260 -3.01 5.13 -20.29
CA ALA A 260 -1.85 5.78 -20.92
C ALA A 260 -1.96 7.31 -20.87
N GLY A 261 -0.84 7.99 -20.56
CA GLY A 261 -0.79 9.45 -20.47
C GLY A 261 -1.30 10.05 -19.16
N TYR A 262 -1.97 9.27 -18.30
CA TYR A 262 -2.52 9.78 -17.04
C TYR A 262 -1.44 10.37 -16.11
N TRP A 263 -0.38 9.62 -15.84
CA TRP A 263 0.68 10.08 -14.93
C TRP A 263 1.44 11.30 -15.44
N GLN A 264 1.66 11.37 -16.75
CA GLN A 264 2.27 12.54 -17.39
C GLN A 264 1.37 13.78 -17.26
N GLY A 265 0.04 13.59 -17.42
CA GLY A 265 -0.95 14.64 -17.18
C GLY A 265 -1.02 15.09 -15.73
N VAL A 266 -1.04 14.16 -14.77
CA VAL A 266 -1.01 14.47 -13.33
C VAL A 266 0.25 15.28 -12.98
N ARG A 267 1.43 14.88 -13.50
CA ARG A 267 2.67 15.64 -13.28
C ARG A 267 2.59 17.05 -13.86
N ALA A 268 2.05 17.20 -15.07
CA ALA A 268 1.89 18.51 -15.72
C ALA A 268 0.96 19.43 -14.90
N LEU A 269 -0.14 18.89 -14.33
CA LEU A 269 -1.02 19.66 -13.44
C LEU A 269 -0.32 20.04 -12.14
N CYS A 270 0.45 19.13 -11.54
CA CYS A 270 1.25 19.43 -10.36
C CYS A 270 2.25 20.57 -10.63
N ASP A 271 2.94 20.53 -11.76
CA ASP A 271 3.90 21.57 -12.17
C ASP A 271 3.19 22.91 -12.45
N LYS A 272 2.03 22.88 -13.14
CA LYS A 272 1.24 24.08 -13.46
C LYS A 272 0.77 24.83 -12.21
N TYR A 273 0.36 24.11 -11.19
CA TYR A 273 -0.25 24.67 -9.97
C TYR A 273 0.69 24.67 -8.76
N ASP A 274 1.97 24.33 -8.97
CA ASP A 274 2.96 24.22 -7.88
C ASP A 274 2.47 23.33 -6.74
N ILE A 275 2.09 22.08 -7.04
CA ILE A 275 1.60 21.07 -6.09
C ILE A 275 2.60 19.92 -6.04
N LEU A 276 2.90 19.40 -4.84
CA LEU A 276 3.75 18.21 -4.72
C LEU A 276 2.97 16.95 -5.11
N LEU A 277 3.60 16.09 -5.90
CA LEU A 277 3.10 14.76 -6.23
C LEU A 277 3.75 13.73 -5.30
N SER A 278 2.93 12.97 -4.58
CA SER A 278 3.37 11.83 -3.75
C SER A 278 2.84 10.53 -4.33
N ALA A 279 3.73 9.60 -4.63
CA ALA A 279 3.39 8.24 -5.01
C ALA A 279 3.35 7.33 -3.77
N ASP A 280 2.18 6.71 -3.52
CA ASP A 280 2.05 5.69 -2.48
C ASP A 280 2.52 4.33 -3.01
N GLU A 281 3.77 4.03 -2.79
CA GLU A 281 4.43 2.78 -3.17
C GLU A 281 4.46 1.75 -2.02
N VAL A 282 3.59 1.89 -1.04
CA VAL A 282 3.55 0.99 0.12
C VAL A 282 3.28 -0.46 -0.30
N ILE A 283 2.52 -0.69 -1.38
CA ILE A 283 2.33 -2.02 -1.95
C ILE A 283 3.24 -2.25 -3.16
N THR A 284 3.29 -1.29 -4.07
CA THR A 284 3.92 -1.45 -5.38
C THR A 284 5.43 -1.40 -5.36
N GLY A 285 6.02 -0.81 -4.32
CA GLY A 285 7.47 -0.79 -4.12
C GLY A 285 8.06 -2.16 -3.79
N PHE A 286 9.36 -2.29 -4.04
CA PHE A 286 10.16 -3.47 -3.75
C PHE A 286 9.69 -4.73 -4.48
N GLY A 287 9.58 -4.64 -5.82
CA GLY A 287 9.50 -5.80 -6.70
C GLY A 287 8.12 -6.24 -7.13
N ARG A 288 7.02 -5.76 -6.52
CA ARG A 288 5.65 -6.21 -6.79
C ARG A 288 5.27 -6.18 -8.28
N VAL A 289 5.83 -5.22 -9.02
CA VAL A 289 5.61 -5.03 -10.46
C VAL A 289 6.87 -5.29 -11.31
N GLY A 290 7.83 -6.02 -10.77
CA GLY A 290 9.09 -6.34 -11.46
C GLY A 290 10.10 -5.19 -11.52
N HIS A 291 9.88 -4.13 -10.75
CA HIS A 291 10.76 -2.98 -10.59
C HIS A 291 10.92 -2.65 -9.11
N TRP A 292 11.96 -1.92 -8.72
CA TRP A 292 12.11 -1.49 -7.34
C TRP A 292 10.95 -0.60 -6.90
N PHE A 293 10.47 0.27 -7.79
CA PHE A 293 9.29 1.10 -7.59
C PHE A 293 8.43 1.09 -8.86
N ALA A 294 7.10 1.08 -8.70
CA ALA A 294 6.20 1.16 -9.84
C ALA A 294 6.29 2.51 -10.56
N SER A 295 6.73 3.55 -9.85
CA SER A 295 7.02 4.87 -10.44
C SER A 295 8.04 4.77 -11.58
N GLU A 296 9.01 3.86 -11.51
CA GLU A 296 9.94 3.57 -12.59
C GLU A 296 9.22 2.94 -13.80
N ARG A 297 8.37 1.93 -13.54
CA ARG A 297 7.65 1.20 -14.59
C ARG A 297 6.69 2.08 -15.39
N TYR A 298 6.06 3.06 -14.73
CA TYR A 298 5.02 3.92 -15.31
C TYR A 298 5.47 5.34 -15.64
N ASP A 299 6.79 5.61 -15.58
CA ASP A 299 7.37 6.97 -15.75
C ASP A 299 6.64 8.02 -14.90
N ILE A 300 6.34 7.67 -13.64
CA ILE A 300 5.83 8.61 -12.66
C ILE A 300 7.03 9.38 -12.10
N ARG A 301 6.91 10.69 -12.03
CA ARG A 301 7.96 11.59 -11.49
C ARG A 301 7.46 12.23 -10.21
N PRO A 302 7.39 11.49 -9.10
CA PRO A 302 6.90 12.04 -7.86
C PRO A 302 7.97 12.90 -7.17
N ASP A 303 7.52 13.85 -6.37
CA ASP A 303 8.37 14.62 -5.47
C ASP A 303 8.65 13.86 -4.17
N ILE A 304 7.72 12.96 -3.83
CA ILE A 304 7.75 12.14 -2.61
C ILE A 304 7.27 10.72 -2.95
N ILE A 305 7.93 9.71 -2.38
CA ILE A 305 7.44 8.34 -2.34
C ILE A 305 7.18 7.96 -0.87
N THR A 306 6.07 7.26 -0.59
CA THR A 306 5.85 6.54 0.66
C THR A 306 6.02 5.05 0.44
N CYS A 307 6.77 4.37 1.29
CA CYS A 307 7.00 2.93 1.19
C CYS A 307 7.05 2.25 2.56
N ALA A 308 6.78 0.95 2.58
CA ALA A 308 6.84 0.07 3.75
C ALA A 308 6.88 -1.40 3.27
N LYS A 309 6.12 -2.29 3.90
CA LYS A 309 5.85 -3.68 3.44
C LYS A 309 7.05 -4.39 2.82
N GLY A 310 7.16 -4.35 1.47
CA GLY A 310 8.25 -4.96 0.71
C GLY A 310 9.65 -4.47 1.08
N LEU A 311 9.78 -3.29 1.69
CA LEU A 311 11.07 -2.76 2.19
C LEU A 311 11.78 -3.76 3.10
N SER A 312 11.03 -4.50 3.91
CA SER A 312 11.55 -5.58 4.78
C SER A 312 10.91 -6.93 4.49
N SER A 313 10.06 -7.05 3.46
CA SER A 313 9.21 -8.23 3.24
C SER A 313 8.46 -8.69 4.50
N SER A 314 8.06 -7.73 5.34
CA SER A 314 7.38 -7.95 6.64
C SER A 314 8.19 -8.72 7.69
N TYR A 315 9.48 -8.98 7.49
CA TYR A 315 10.36 -9.50 8.55
C TYR A 315 10.61 -8.47 9.66
N ALA A 316 10.35 -7.17 9.38
CA ALA A 316 10.40 -6.10 10.37
C ALA A 316 9.36 -5.03 10.10
N ALA A 317 8.89 -4.36 11.17
CA ALA A 317 8.04 -3.19 11.07
C ALA A 317 8.89 -1.95 10.73
N ILE A 318 8.89 -1.54 9.47
CA ILE A 318 9.61 -0.37 8.97
C ILE A 318 8.88 0.24 7.77
N GLY A 319 8.95 1.54 7.62
CA GLY A 319 8.51 2.30 6.46
C GLY A 319 9.40 3.51 6.25
N ALA A 320 9.20 4.19 5.13
CA ALA A 320 9.96 5.39 4.82
C ALA A 320 9.16 6.37 3.95
N VAL A 321 9.54 7.63 4.05
CA VAL A 321 9.28 8.69 3.06
C VAL A 321 10.58 8.95 2.35
N VAL A 322 10.55 8.92 1.01
CA VAL A 322 11.70 9.29 0.18
C VAL A 322 11.33 10.57 -0.57
N ALA A 323 12.08 11.63 -0.38
CA ALA A 323 11.83 12.93 -0.98
C ALA A 323 12.99 13.36 -1.90
N THR A 324 12.68 14.17 -2.90
CA THR A 324 13.69 14.81 -3.75
C THR A 324 14.53 15.81 -2.97
N ASP A 325 15.75 16.09 -3.44
CA ASP A 325 16.57 17.14 -2.85
C ASP A 325 15.88 18.51 -2.93
N ARG A 326 15.06 18.78 -3.96
CA ARG A 326 14.23 19.99 -4.10
C ARG A 326 13.28 20.16 -2.91
N VAL A 327 12.63 19.11 -2.46
CA VAL A 327 11.71 19.14 -1.30
C VAL A 327 12.48 19.38 0.00
N MET A 328 13.72 18.92 0.09
CA MET A 328 14.56 19.09 1.28
C MET A 328 15.31 20.42 1.33
N GLU A 329 15.55 21.06 0.21
CA GLU A 329 16.34 22.29 0.13
C GLU A 329 15.92 23.39 1.13
N PRO A 330 14.62 23.72 1.31
CA PRO A 330 14.21 24.73 2.28
C PRO A 330 14.57 24.39 3.73
N PHE A 331 14.67 23.09 4.06
CA PHE A 331 15.01 22.60 5.41
C PHE A 331 16.52 22.58 5.69
N LEU A 332 17.35 22.84 4.70
CA LEU A 332 18.81 22.86 4.88
C LEU A 332 19.33 24.18 5.48
N SER A 333 18.47 25.18 5.65
CA SER A 333 18.84 26.43 6.33
C SER A 333 18.93 26.22 7.85
N ALA A 334 19.84 26.98 8.50
CA ALA A 334 20.06 26.88 9.95
C ALA A 334 18.83 27.24 10.82
N SER A 335 17.85 27.91 10.25
CA SER A 335 16.63 28.33 10.95
C SER A 335 15.42 27.40 10.73
N SER A 336 15.57 26.33 9.96
CA SER A 336 14.47 25.46 9.59
C SER A 336 14.76 24.01 9.98
N MET A 337 13.73 23.32 10.46
CA MET A 337 13.77 21.86 10.68
C MET A 337 12.41 21.27 10.32
N TYR A 338 12.37 20.04 9.86
CA TYR A 338 11.12 19.30 9.74
C TYR A 338 10.62 18.92 11.14
N THR A 339 9.52 19.57 11.58
CA THR A 339 8.97 19.42 12.94
C THR A 339 8.14 18.16 13.05
N HIS A 340 8.79 17.01 12.89
CA HIS A 340 8.18 15.69 12.96
C HIS A 340 9.21 14.64 13.34
N GLY A 341 8.79 13.59 14.06
CA GLY A 341 9.66 12.49 14.45
C GLY A 341 8.86 11.29 14.94
N ILE A 342 9.40 10.11 14.68
CA ILE A 342 8.89 8.81 15.09
C ILE A 342 9.96 8.12 15.94
N THR A 343 9.63 7.72 17.16
CA THR A 343 10.60 7.16 18.12
C THR A 343 11.40 5.99 17.54
N PHE A 344 10.72 5.10 16.83
CA PHE A 344 11.33 3.90 16.26
C PHE A 344 11.69 4.03 14.77
N GLY A 345 11.56 5.23 14.19
CA GLY A 345 11.95 5.48 12.80
C GLY A 345 13.42 5.21 12.57
N GLY A 346 13.75 4.27 11.69
CA GLY A 346 15.11 3.83 11.42
C GLY A 346 15.77 3.08 12.59
N HIS A 347 14.99 2.30 13.35
CA HIS A 347 15.49 1.43 14.42
C HIS A 347 16.65 0.55 13.92
N PRO A 348 17.79 0.45 14.65
CA PRO A 348 19.00 -0.26 14.17
C PRO A 348 18.72 -1.68 13.68
N VAL A 349 17.99 -2.47 14.48
CA VAL A 349 17.68 -3.87 14.13
C VAL A 349 16.75 -3.95 12.90
N MET A 350 15.72 -3.08 12.85
CA MET A 350 14.79 -3.06 11.71
C MET A 350 15.50 -2.63 10.41
N SER A 351 16.44 -1.68 10.52
CA SER A 351 17.26 -1.24 9.39
C SER A 351 18.21 -2.35 8.90
N ALA A 352 18.81 -3.12 9.81
CA ALA A 352 19.65 -4.27 9.45
C ALA A 352 18.83 -5.37 8.74
N ILE A 353 17.61 -5.65 9.21
CA ILE A 353 16.68 -6.59 8.55
C ILE A 353 16.30 -6.09 7.15
N ALA A 354 15.96 -4.82 7.00
CA ALA A 354 15.61 -4.25 5.70
C ALA A 354 16.78 -4.29 4.70
N LEU A 355 17.99 -3.97 5.15
CA LEU A 355 19.21 -4.11 4.34
C LEU A 355 19.42 -5.56 3.89
N LYS A 356 19.24 -6.53 4.79
CA LYS A 356 19.37 -7.95 4.46
C LYS A 356 18.28 -8.39 3.49
N ASN A 357 17.04 -7.91 3.65
CA ASN A 357 15.97 -8.16 2.69
C ASN A 357 16.31 -7.64 1.29
N ILE A 358 16.81 -6.41 1.16
CA ILE A 358 17.22 -5.85 -0.15
C ILE A 358 18.38 -6.66 -0.75
N GLU A 359 19.35 -7.07 0.07
CA GLU A 359 20.45 -7.93 -0.36
C GLU A 359 19.94 -9.26 -0.94
N ILE A 360 18.99 -9.92 -0.24
CA ILE A 360 18.35 -11.16 -0.70
C ILE A 360 17.61 -10.90 -2.01
N MET A 361 16.82 -9.84 -2.10
CA MET A 361 16.08 -9.51 -3.33
C MET A 361 17.00 -9.32 -4.53
N LYS A 362 18.15 -8.67 -4.35
CA LYS A 362 19.18 -8.53 -5.39
C LYS A 362 19.82 -9.86 -5.75
N ARG A 363 20.23 -10.64 -4.76
CA ARG A 363 20.89 -11.94 -4.94
C ARG A 363 19.99 -12.94 -5.66
N GLU A 364 18.73 -13.03 -5.24
CA GLU A 364 17.72 -13.93 -5.83
C GLU A 364 17.10 -13.36 -7.12
N ARG A 365 17.49 -12.15 -7.54
CA ARG A 365 17.02 -11.49 -8.77
C ARG A 365 15.49 -11.41 -8.85
N ILE A 366 14.88 -10.96 -7.77
CA ILE A 366 13.41 -10.96 -7.61
C ILE A 366 12.70 -10.13 -8.69
N MET A 367 13.24 -8.96 -9.07
CA MET A 367 12.65 -8.12 -10.12
C MET A 367 12.60 -8.84 -11.46
N GLU A 368 13.72 -9.44 -11.85
CA GLU A 368 13.82 -10.20 -13.10
C GLU A 368 12.95 -11.45 -13.09
N HIS A 369 12.82 -12.11 -11.92
CA HIS A 369 11.93 -13.25 -11.76
C HIS A 369 10.48 -12.85 -12.02
N VAL A 370 10.01 -11.76 -11.43
CA VAL A 370 8.64 -11.24 -11.66
C VAL A 370 8.43 -10.89 -13.13
N LEU A 371 9.35 -10.14 -13.75
CA LEU A 371 9.24 -9.77 -15.17
C LEU A 371 9.24 -10.97 -16.10
N ALA A 372 10.02 -12.01 -15.79
CA ALA A 372 10.07 -13.22 -16.59
C ALA A 372 8.78 -14.06 -16.51
N ASN A 373 8.05 -13.98 -15.40
CA ASN A 373 6.88 -14.83 -15.13
C ASN A 373 5.55 -14.07 -15.18
N GLU A 374 5.53 -12.75 -15.24
CA GLU A 374 4.26 -11.96 -15.18
C GLU A 374 3.29 -12.29 -16.32
N ALA A 375 3.81 -12.55 -17.53
CA ALA A 375 2.95 -12.90 -18.67
C ALA A 375 2.31 -14.30 -18.49
N ALA A 376 3.06 -15.26 -17.95
CA ALA A 376 2.53 -16.59 -17.63
C ALA A 376 1.49 -16.50 -16.51
N PHE A 377 1.76 -15.75 -15.44
CA PHE A 377 0.81 -15.54 -14.36
C PHE A 377 -0.49 -14.90 -14.86
N ARG A 378 -0.39 -13.83 -15.66
CA ARG A 378 -1.55 -13.20 -16.27
C ARG A 378 -2.35 -14.17 -17.12
N SER A 379 -1.70 -14.91 -18.01
CA SER A 379 -2.37 -15.88 -18.88
C SER A 379 -3.06 -17.00 -18.10
N THR A 380 -2.48 -17.42 -16.98
CA THR A 380 -3.08 -18.43 -16.10
C THR A 380 -4.35 -17.87 -15.42
N LEU A 381 -4.35 -16.63 -14.94
CA LEU A 381 -5.52 -15.97 -14.36
C LEU A 381 -6.60 -15.67 -15.40
N GLU A 382 -6.24 -15.30 -16.63
CA GLU A 382 -7.19 -15.01 -17.71
C GLU A 382 -8.04 -16.22 -18.12
N GLN A 383 -7.61 -17.45 -17.81
CA GLN A 383 -8.46 -18.64 -17.99
C GLN A 383 -9.75 -18.58 -17.16
N LEU A 384 -9.73 -17.86 -16.04
CA LEU A 384 -10.92 -17.66 -15.20
C LEU A 384 -11.97 -16.76 -15.86
N LEU A 385 -11.64 -16.04 -16.92
CA LEU A 385 -12.60 -15.28 -17.72
C LEU A 385 -13.64 -16.20 -18.43
N ASP A 386 -13.39 -17.48 -18.55
CA ASP A 386 -14.39 -18.43 -19.07
C ASP A 386 -15.56 -18.63 -18.10
N LEU A 387 -15.38 -18.32 -16.80
CA LEU A 387 -16.43 -18.42 -15.80
C LEU A 387 -17.42 -17.27 -15.90
N PRO A 388 -18.73 -17.53 -15.82
CA PRO A 388 -19.76 -16.46 -15.98
C PRO A 388 -19.65 -15.35 -14.96
N ILE A 389 -19.20 -15.65 -13.72
CA ILE A 389 -19.10 -14.69 -12.63
C ILE A 389 -17.89 -13.75 -12.74
N VAL A 390 -16.86 -14.09 -13.54
CA VAL A 390 -15.64 -13.28 -13.68
C VAL A 390 -15.78 -12.30 -14.82
N GLY A 391 -15.94 -11.02 -14.51
CA GLY A 391 -16.12 -9.95 -15.50
C GLY A 391 -14.80 -9.41 -16.05
N ASP A 392 -13.78 -9.30 -15.21
CA ASP A 392 -12.48 -8.73 -15.60
C ASP A 392 -11.32 -9.37 -14.82
N VAL A 393 -10.15 -9.43 -15.45
CA VAL A 393 -8.86 -9.79 -14.84
C VAL A 393 -7.89 -8.64 -15.08
N ARG A 394 -7.59 -7.88 -14.04
CA ARG A 394 -6.70 -6.71 -14.16
C ARG A 394 -5.55 -6.75 -13.17
N GLY A 395 -4.45 -6.12 -13.54
CA GLY A 395 -3.24 -6.08 -12.74
C GLY A 395 -1.99 -6.17 -13.59
N THR A 396 -0.84 -6.21 -12.92
CA THR A 396 0.47 -6.35 -13.55
C THR A 396 1.50 -6.91 -12.55
N GLY A 397 2.60 -7.47 -13.05
CA GLY A 397 3.57 -8.15 -12.22
C GLY A 397 2.90 -9.28 -11.42
N TYR A 398 3.00 -9.23 -10.09
CA TYR A 398 2.33 -10.16 -9.19
C TYR A 398 1.26 -9.45 -8.34
N PHE A 399 0.49 -8.56 -8.97
CA PHE A 399 -0.54 -7.78 -8.31
C PHE A 399 -1.79 -7.71 -9.19
N TYR A 400 -2.77 -8.58 -8.92
CA TYR A 400 -3.97 -8.77 -9.73
C TYR A 400 -5.26 -8.72 -8.90
N ALA A 401 -6.37 -8.49 -9.59
CA ALA A 401 -7.71 -8.68 -9.10
C ALA A 401 -8.62 -9.30 -10.18
N LEU A 402 -9.55 -10.13 -9.72
CA LEU A 402 -10.67 -10.66 -10.51
C LEU A 402 -11.90 -9.87 -10.11
N GLU A 403 -12.53 -9.16 -11.03
CA GLU A 403 -13.82 -8.50 -10.78
C GLU A 403 -14.97 -9.47 -10.99
N LEU A 404 -15.92 -9.46 -10.05
CA LEU A 404 -17.06 -10.37 -10.05
C LEU A 404 -18.31 -9.62 -10.50
N VAL A 405 -19.10 -10.23 -11.40
CA VAL A 405 -20.30 -9.65 -11.98
C VAL A 405 -21.43 -10.68 -12.08
N LYS A 406 -22.68 -10.20 -12.07
CA LYS A 406 -23.86 -11.00 -12.38
C LYS A 406 -24.00 -11.24 -13.87
N ASN A 407 -23.62 -10.26 -14.67
CA ASN A 407 -23.76 -10.31 -16.11
C ASN A 407 -22.57 -9.62 -16.78
N LYS A 408 -21.83 -10.36 -17.59
CA LYS A 408 -20.65 -9.85 -18.30
C LYS A 408 -21.00 -8.86 -19.42
N GLU A 409 -22.13 -9.02 -20.08
CA GLU A 409 -22.52 -8.18 -21.21
C GLU A 409 -22.96 -6.79 -20.73
N THR A 410 -23.75 -6.74 -19.66
CA THR A 410 -24.21 -5.51 -19.05
C THR A 410 -23.25 -4.95 -18.01
N ARG A 411 -22.27 -5.75 -17.56
CA ARG A 411 -21.35 -5.47 -16.45
C ARG A 411 -22.09 -5.20 -15.14
N GLU A 412 -23.25 -5.81 -14.96
CA GLU A 412 -24.06 -5.68 -13.76
C GLU A 412 -23.32 -6.31 -12.57
N GLY A 413 -23.09 -5.49 -11.54
CA GLY A 413 -22.46 -5.91 -10.29
C GLY A 413 -23.46 -6.50 -9.28
N PHE A 414 -22.98 -6.76 -8.07
CA PHE A 414 -23.77 -7.25 -6.94
C PHE A 414 -24.17 -6.09 -6.03
N THR A 415 -25.32 -6.18 -5.37
CA THR A 415 -25.71 -5.26 -4.29
C THR A 415 -24.89 -5.53 -3.03
N ASP A 416 -24.89 -4.59 -2.07
CA ASP A 416 -24.14 -4.75 -0.80
C ASP A 416 -24.55 -6.03 -0.05
N GLU A 417 -25.85 -6.38 -0.02
CA GLU A 417 -26.38 -7.59 0.64
C GLU A 417 -25.91 -8.87 -0.09
N GLU A 418 -25.90 -8.85 -1.41
CA GLU A 418 -25.37 -9.94 -2.23
C GLU A 418 -23.84 -10.09 -2.08
N CYS A 419 -23.11 -8.97 -2.01
CA CYS A 419 -21.68 -8.97 -1.71
C CYS A 419 -21.37 -9.57 -0.36
N GLU A 420 -22.12 -9.22 0.69
CA GLU A 420 -21.95 -9.81 2.02
C GLU A 420 -22.13 -11.33 1.99
N THR A 421 -23.18 -11.80 1.31
CA THR A 421 -23.47 -13.24 1.18
C THR A 421 -22.42 -13.95 0.33
N LEU A 422 -22.04 -13.38 -0.82
CA LEU A 422 -21.10 -13.98 -1.76
C LEU A 422 -19.67 -13.97 -1.23
N LEU A 423 -19.17 -12.80 -0.80
CA LEU A 423 -17.76 -12.65 -0.46
C LEU A 423 -17.44 -13.17 0.93
N ARG A 424 -18.19 -12.73 1.95
CA ARG A 424 -17.93 -13.09 3.35
C ARG A 424 -18.62 -14.38 3.76
N GLY A 425 -19.85 -14.58 3.26
CA GLY A 425 -20.64 -15.77 3.56
C GLY A 425 -20.16 -17.04 2.84
N PHE A 426 -19.61 -16.90 1.64
CA PHE A 426 -19.23 -18.07 0.84
C PHE A 426 -17.76 -18.05 0.38
N LEU A 427 -17.31 -17.07 -0.42
CA LEU A 427 -16.00 -17.14 -1.09
C LEU A 427 -14.83 -17.18 -0.09
N SER A 428 -14.78 -16.25 0.88
CA SER A 428 -13.67 -16.20 1.82
C SER A 428 -13.53 -17.49 2.65
N PRO A 429 -14.58 -18.02 3.30
CA PRO A 429 -14.47 -19.29 4.02
C PRO A 429 -14.17 -20.46 3.09
N ARG A 430 -14.74 -20.51 1.89
CA ARG A 430 -14.56 -21.64 0.97
C ARG A 430 -13.15 -21.71 0.39
N LEU A 431 -12.57 -20.57 -0.01
CA LEU A 431 -11.18 -20.48 -0.45
C LEU A 431 -10.22 -20.89 0.67
N PHE A 432 -10.45 -20.41 1.89
CA PHE A 432 -9.68 -20.80 3.05
C PHE A 432 -9.80 -22.30 3.36
N GLU A 433 -11.01 -22.85 3.27
CA GLU A 433 -11.26 -24.30 3.43
C GLU A 433 -10.50 -25.13 2.40
N ARG A 434 -10.34 -24.63 1.18
CA ARG A 434 -9.56 -25.27 0.11
C ARG A 434 -8.05 -25.02 0.17
N GLY A 435 -7.59 -24.29 1.19
CA GLY A 435 -6.17 -24.04 1.42
C GLY A 435 -5.60 -22.87 0.63
N LEU A 436 -6.43 -21.90 0.21
CA LEU A 436 -5.98 -20.67 -0.44
C LEU A 436 -6.27 -19.46 0.44
N ILE A 437 -5.23 -18.68 0.72
CA ILE A 437 -5.37 -17.37 1.37
C ILE A 437 -5.28 -16.29 0.29
N CYS A 438 -6.41 -15.65 0.01
CA CYS A 438 -6.53 -14.47 -0.82
C CYS A 438 -7.59 -13.53 -0.24
N ARG A 439 -7.90 -12.44 -0.89
CA ARG A 439 -8.82 -11.45 -0.33
C ARG A 439 -10.01 -11.23 -1.24
N ALA A 440 -11.19 -11.68 -0.79
CA ALA A 440 -12.46 -11.22 -1.35
C ALA A 440 -12.80 -9.86 -0.72
N ASP A 441 -13.01 -8.83 -1.52
CA ASP A 441 -13.14 -7.43 -1.11
C ASP A 441 -14.24 -6.72 -1.93
N ASP A 442 -15.00 -5.85 -1.30
CA ASP A 442 -16.08 -5.06 -1.87
C ASP A 442 -15.92 -3.55 -1.60
N ARG A 443 -14.71 -3.10 -1.29
CA ARG A 443 -14.40 -1.67 -1.23
C ARG A 443 -14.34 -1.10 -2.65
N GLY A 444 -15.48 -0.64 -3.14
CA GLY A 444 -15.79 -0.39 -4.54
C GLY A 444 -16.56 -1.56 -5.14
N ASP A 445 -16.11 -2.11 -6.25
CA ASP A 445 -16.72 -3.30 -6.88
C ASP A 445 -16.25 -4.60 -6.19
N PRO A 446 -17.06 -5.69 -6.23
CA PRO A 446 -16.67 -6.96 -5.62
C PRO A 446 -15.53 -7.63 -6.40
N VAL A 447 -14.43 -7.88 -5.74
CA VAL A 447 -13.22 -8.44 -6.33
C VAL A 447 -12.61 -9.55 -5.49
N VAL A 448 -11.84 -10.44 -6.15
CA VAL A 448 -10.87 -11.30 -5.49
C VAL A 448 -9.47 -10.79 -5.82
N GLN A 449 -8.75 -10.34 -4.79
CA GLN A 449 -7.38 -9.81 -4.91
C GLN A 449 -6.36 -10.93 -4.76
N ILE A 450 -5.36 -10.92 -5.64
CA ILE A 450 -4.31 -11.93 -5.74
C ILE A 450 -2.96 -11.23 -5.84
N SER A 451 -2.09 -11.53 -4.88
CA SER A 451 -0.78 -10.91 -4.76
C SER A 451 0.20 -11.83 -4.04
N PRO A 452 0.61 -12.96 -4.65
CA PRO A 452 1.45 -13.96 -4.00
C PRO A 452 2.86 -13.42 -3.66
N PRO A 453 3.65 -14.11 -2.84
CA PRO A 453 5.08 -13.85 -2.74
C PRO A 453 5.75 -13.84 -4.12
N LEU A 454 6.75 -12.95 -4.29
CA LEU A 454 7.38 -12.74 -5.59
C LEU A 454 8.27 -13.89 -6.07
N ILE A 455 8.45 -14.88 -5.22
CA ILE A 455 9.14 -16.13 -5.52
C ILE A 455 8.23 -17.21 -6.12
N ALA A 456 6.93 -16.95 -6.22
CA ALA A 456 5.96 -17.88 -6.79
C ALA A 456 6.30 -18.22 -8.26
N THR A 457 6.04 -19.44 -8.64
CA THR A 457 6.32 -20.02 -9.96
C THR A 457 5.03 -20.51 -10.62
N GLN A 458 5.14 -21.07 -11.82
CA GLN A 458 4.00 -21.64 -12.53
C GLN A 458 3.23 -22.68 -11.70
N ALA A 459 3.90 -23.43 -10.84
CA ALA A 459 3.24 -24.42 -9.99
C ALA A 459 2.26 -23.76 -9.00
N GLU A 460 2.67 -22.66 -8.35
CA GLU A 460 1.79 -21.91 -7.45
C GLU A 460 0.69 -21.18 -8.23
N PHE A 461 0.97 -20.69 -9.47
CA PHE A 461 -0.05 -20.05 -10.31
C PHE A 461 -1.16 -21.05 -10.70
N ASP A 462 -0.78 -22.25 -11.11
CA ASP A 462 -1.73 -23.32 -11.47
C ASP A 462 -2.56 -23.76 -10.27
N GLU A 463 -1.94 -23.92 -9.09
CA GLU A 463 -2.63 -24.28 -7.85
C GLU A 463 -3.64 -23.19 -7.44
N MET A 464 -3.22 -21.90 -7.43
CA MET A 464 -4.12 -20.78 -7.13
C MET A 464 -5.32 -20.74 -8.08
N THR A 465 -5.05 -20.83 -9.37
CA THR A 465 -6.09 -20.71 -10.41
C THR A 465 -7.03 -21.90 -10.39
N GLY A 466 -6.52 -23.10 -10.11
CA GLY A 466 -7.35 -24.30 -9.93
C GLY A 466 -8.34 -24.15 -8.75
N ILE A 467 -7.85 -23.72 -7.59
CA ILE A 467 -8.70 -23.49 -6.41
C ILE A 467 -9.72 -22.36 -6.66
N LEU A 468 -9.27 -21.25 -7.26
CA LEU A 468 -10.14 -20.14 -7.63
C LEU A 468 -11.22 -20.56 -8.62
N GLY A 469 -10.85 -21.31 -9.67
CA GLY A 469 -11.76 -21.76 -10.70
C GLY A 469 -12.88 -22.63 -10.15
N GLU A 470 -12.55 -23.63 -9.35
CA GLU A 470 -13.54 -24.48 -8.70
C GLU A 470 -14.46 -23.68 -7.76
N THR A 471 -13.88 -22.79 -6.94
CA THR A 471 -14.66 -22.03 -5.96
C THR A 471 -15.57 -21.00 -6.60
N LEU A 472 -15.10 -20.30 -7.66
CA LEU A 472 -15.91 -19.34 -8.41
C LEU A 472 -17.03 -20.02 -9.22
N ALA A 473 -16.80 -21.23 -9.74
CA ALA A 473 -17.84 -22.02 -10.38
C ALA A 473 -18.95 -22.42 -9.36
N GLU A 474 -18.57 -22.85 -8.15
CA GLU A 474 -19.55 -23.11 -7.08
C GLU A 474 -20.29 -21.83 -6.66
N ALA A 475 -19.59 -20.69 -6.57
CA ALA A 475 -20.20 -19.41 -6.25
C ALA A 475 -21.25 -19.00 -7.27
N TRP A 476 -20.98 -19.20 -8.56
CA TRP A 476 -21.94 -18.91 -9.63
C TRP A 476 -23.24 -19.71 -9.48
N GLU A 477 -23.16 -20.96 -9.08
CA GLU A 477 -24.35 -21.79 -8.86
C GLU A 477 -25.27 -21.26 -7.74
N GLN A 478 -24.75 -20.43 -6.85
CA GLN A 478 -25.52 -19.84 -5.74
C GLN A 478 -26.17 -18.49 -6.08
N VAL A 479 -25.64 -17.81 -7.08
CA VAL A 479 -26.07 -16.42 -7.41
C VAL A 479 -26.81 -16.30 -8.74
N LYS A 480 -26.84 -17.37 -9.56
CA LYS A 480 -27.55 -17.43 -10.86
C LYS A 480 -29.07 -17.54 -10.71
#